data_0e40619e6abf72e4ef0efc2576b36fac
#
_entry.id   0e40619e6abf72e4ef0efc2576b36fac
#
_cell.length_a   1.000
_cell.length_b   1.000
_cell.length_c   1.000
_cell.angle_alpha   90.00
_cell.angle_beta   90.00
_cell.angle_gamma   90.00
#
_symmetry.space_group_name_H-M   'P 1'
#
loop_
_entity.id
_entity.type
_entity.pdbx_description
1 polymer ?
#
loop_
_entity_poly.entity_id
_entity_poly.type
_entity_poly.pdbx_seq_one_letter_code
_entity_poly.pdbx_strand_id
1 'polypeptide(L)'
;MSEPTTADPGTWIRGITIRQPWTTCILAGKDVENRPAPWSWRGLVLLHAGQATERTPMRDPLVATAIRGRALHTRAVIGVARLTDCHQDAPGTDPCSRWAQADAFHLVLSDVQELALPIPWLHGQLGPWRPPQDLVDQVLLQLPHLAPEGTS
;
A
#
# COMPACT_ATOMS: atom_id res chain seq x y z
N MET A 1 24.42 29.33 -0.97
CA MET A 1 23.31 28.56 -1.54
C MET A 1 23.01 27.40 -0.61
N SER A 2 21.81 27.39 -0.09
CA SER A 2 21.42 26.30 0.78
C SER A 2 20.99 25.09 -0.03
N GLU A 3 21.41 23.92 0.42
CA GLU A 3 20.89 22.67 -0.11
C GLU A 3 19.38 22.59 0.13
N PRO A 4 18.59 22.08 -0.82
CA PRO A 4 17.19 21.79 -0.52
C PRO A 4 17.13 20.79 0.63
N THR A 5 16.39 21.13 1.65
CA THR A 5 16.18 20.22 2.75
C THR A 5 15.18 19.18 2.33
N THR A 6 15.66 17.97 2.07
CA THR A 6 14.77 16.85 1.78
C THR A 6 14.27 16.31 3.10
N ALA A 7 12.95 16.23 3.26
CA ALA A 7 12.39 15.61 4.45
C ALA A 7 12.84 14.15 4.53
N ASP A 8 13.12 13.67 5.75
CA ASP A 8 13.38 12.26 5.98
C ASP A 8 12.19 11.47 5.45
N PRO A 9 12.39 10.52 4.54
CA PRO A 9 11.27 9.75 3.97
C PRO A 9 10.32 9.20 5.03
N GLY A 10 10.84 8.65 6.11
CA GLY A 10 9.99 8.06 7.15
C GLY A 10 9.07 9.03 7.86
N THR A 11 9.22 10.35 7.67
CA THR A 11 8.34 11.34 8.27
C THR A 11 7.09 11.59 7.45
N TRP A 12 7.07 11.28 6.17
CA TRP A 12 5.93 11.58 5.29
C TRP A 12 5.47 10.42 4.43
N ILE A 13 6.25 9.36 4.32
CA ILE A 13 5.88 8.17 3.57
C ILE A 13 6.40 6.93 4.30
N ARG A 14 5.62 5.87 4.29
CA ARG A 14 6.01 4.58 4.85
C ARG A 14 5.77 3.49 3.82
N GLY A 15 6.36 2.34 4.01
CA GLY A 15 6.06 1.18 3.18
C GLY A 15 5.14 0.22 3.90
N ILE A 16 4.34 -0.50 3.13
CA ILE A 16 3.54 -1.61 3.62
C ILE A 16 3.82 -2.83 2.72
N THR A 17 4.15 -3.95 3.33
CA THR A 17 4.41 -5.18 2.59
C THR A 17 3.17 -6.07 2.65
N ILE A 18 2.64 -6.39 1.48
CA ILE A 18 1.39 -7.11 1.34
C ILE A 18 1.60 -8.29 0.40
N ARG A 19 1.02 -9.44 0.74
CA ARG A 19 1.07 -10.62 -0.12
C ARG A 19 0.19 -10.43 -1.34
N GLN A 20 0.58 -11.06 -2.46
CA GLN A 20 -0.32 -11.17 -3.59
C GLN A 20 -1.39 -12.26 -3.31
N PRO A 21 -2.60 -12.15 -3.83
CA PRO A 21 -3.07 -11.15 -4.80
C PRO A 21 -3.51 -9.82 -4.21
N TRP A 22 -3.41 -9.66 -2.90
CA TRP A 22 -4.00 -8.51 -2.20
C TRP A 22 -3.41 -7.18 -2.62
N THR A 23 -2.09 -7.13 -2.88
CA THR A 23 -1.45 -5.88 -3.32
C THR A 23 -2.03 -5.42 -4.66
N THR A 24 -2.16 -6.34 -5.60
CA THR A 24 -2.76 -6.02 -6.90
C THR A 24 -4.25 -5.68 -6.78
N CYS A 25 -4.97 -6.35 -5.86
CA CYS A 25 -6.36 -6.01 -5.59
C CYS A 25 -6.53 -4.55 -5.18
N ILE A 26 -5.57 -3.99 -4.43
CA ILE A 26 -5.63 -2.58 -4.03
C ILE A 26 -5.57 -1.68 -5.26
N LEU A 27 -4.74 -1.99 -6.24
CA LEU A 27 -4.69 -1.25 -7.50
C LEU A 27 -6.01 -1.30 -8.25
N ALA A 28 -6.78 -2.36 -8.03
CA ALA A 28 -8.04 -2.62 -8.75
C ALA A 28 -9.28 -2.18 -7.96
N GLY A 29 -9.11 -1.52 -6.81
CA GLY A 29 -10.24 -0.98 -6.06
C GLY A 29 -10.43 -1.51 -4.64
N LYS A 30 -9.57 -2.42 -4.17
CA LYS A 30 -9.62 -2.86 -2.77
C LYS A 30 -9.23 -1.68 -1.88
N ASP A 31 -10.21 -1.16 -1.14
CA ASP A 31 -10.07 0.08 -0.39
C ASP A 31 -9.76 -0.10 1.09
N VAL A 32 -9.66 -1.33 1.56
CA VAL A 32 -9.18 -1.64 2.91
C VAL A 32 -8.17 -2.78 2.86
N GLU A 33 -7.16 -2.68 3.70
CA GLU A 33 -6.22 -3.76 3.96
C GLU A 33 -6.48 -4.28 5.37
N ASN A 34 -6.63 -5.59 5.50
CA ASN A 34 -6.98 -6.23 6.78
C ASN A 34 -5.71 -6.60 7.55
N ARG A 35 -5.62 -6.15 8.79
CA ARG A 35 -4.46 -6.41 9.66
C ARG A 35 -4.91 -6.89 11.02
N PRO A 36 -4.10 -7.74 11.69
CA PRO A 36 -4.44 -8.24 13.03
C PRO A 36 -4.23 -7.22 14.15
N ALA A 37 -3.52 -6.13 13.86
CA ALA A 37 -3.20 -5.10 14.84
C ALA A 37 -3.38 -3.72 14.23
N PRO A 38 -3.70 -2.70 15.06
CA PRO A 38 -3.92 -1.36 14.54
C PRO A 38 -2.61 -0.68 14.13
N TRP A 39 -2.72 0.24 13.19
CA TRP A 39 -1.62 1.09 12.74
C TRP A 39 -1.92 2.54 13.15
N SER A 40 -0.92 3.21 13.70
CA SER A 40 -1.03 4.63 14.05
C SER A 40 -0.64 5.55 12.89
N TRP A 41 0.13 5.05 11.92
CA TRP A 41 0.55 5.84 10.78
C TRP A 41 -0.63 6.33 9.96
N ARG A 42 -0.59 7.59 9.56
CA ARG A 42 -1.51 8.18 8.57
C ARG A 42 -0.68 8.91 7.54
N GLY A 43 -1.05 8.79 6.28
CA GLY A 43 -0.34 9.41 5.18
C GLY A 43 -0.03 8.43 4.07
N LEU A 44 0.97 8.73 3.26
CA LEU A 44 1.32 7.92 2.10
C LEU A 44 1.96 6.60 2.51
N VAL A 45 1.61 5.54 1.79
CA VAL A 45 2.26 4.23 1.92
C VAL A 45 2.65 3.72 0.55
N LEU A 46 3.87 3.21 0.45
CA LEU A 46 4.33 2.46 -0.72
C LEU A 46 3.71 1.08 -0.67
N LEU A 47 3.06 0.67 -1.74
CA LEU A 47 2.47 -0.66 -1.83
C LEU A 47 3.53 -1.63 -2.33
N HIS A 48 4.15 -2.33 -1.39
CA HIS A 48 5.17 -3.32 -1.67
C HIS A 48 4.55 -4.71 -1.73
N ALA A 49 4.57 -5.32 -2.91
CA ALA A 49 4.18 -6.71 -3.05
C ALA A 49 5.31 -7.58 -2.53
N GLY A 50 5.04 -8.33 -1.48
CA GLY A 50 6.04 -9.18 -0.86
C GLY A 50 6.37 -10.42 -1.68
N GLN A 51 7.08 -11.34 -1.06
CA GLN A 51 7.52 -12.56 -1.71
C GLN A 51 6.39 -13.59 -1.89
N ALA A 52 5.45 -13.61 -0.97
CA ALA A 52 4.43 -14.66 -0.93
C ALA A 52 3.21 -14.33 -1.79
N THR A 53 2.64 -15.36 -2.40
CA THR A 53 1.38 -15.29 -3.12
C THR A 53 0.42 -16.30 -2.50
N GLU A 54 -0.77 -15.83 -2.11
CA GLU A 54 -1.83 -16.69 -1.60
C GLU A 54 -2.73 -17.10 -2.75
N ARG A 55 -2.89 -18.40 -2.99
CA ARG A 55 -3.69 -18.90 -4.13
C ARG A 55 -5.14 -19.09 -3.76
N THR A 56 -5.43 -19.48 -2.54
CA THR A 56 -6.81 -19.75 -2.10
C THR A 56 -7.74 -18.55 -2.31
N PRO A 57 -7.35 -17.30 -1.96
CA PRO A 57 -8.21 -16.14 -2.21
C PRO A 57 -8.58 -15.93 -3.68
N MET A 58 -7.77 -16.42 -4.60
CA MET A 58 -8.03 -16.24 -6.05
C MET A 58 -9.28 -16.99 -6.52
N ARG A 59 -9.82 -17.90 -5.70
CA ARG A 59 -11.08 -18.61 -5.99
C ARG A 59 -12.29 -17.74 -5.70
N ASP A 60 -12.14 -16.68 -4.91
CA ASP A 60 -13.22 -15.75 -4.65
C ASP A 60 -13.50 -14.93 -5.90
N PRO A 61 -14.75 -14.89 -6.40
CA PRO A 61 -15.07 -14.11 -7.60
C PRO A 61 -14.69 -12.64 -7.51
N LEU A 62 -14.77 -12.05 -6.32
CA LEU A 62 -14.37 -10.66 -6.12
C LEU A 62 -12.87 -10.48 -6.42
N VAL A 63 -12.04 -11.37 -5.89
CA VAL A 63 -10.59 -11.35 -6.11
C VAL A 63 -10.27 -11.66 -7.57
N ALA A 64 -10.86 -12.74 -8.11
CA ALA A 64 -10.62 -13.16 -9.48
C ALA A 64 -10.95 -12.05 -10.48
N THR A 65 -12.03 -11.33 -10.25
CA THR A 65 -12.42 -10.19 -11.10
C THR A 65 -11.41 -9.05 -10.99
N ALA A 66 -10.98 -8.74 -9.77
CA ALA A 66 -10.05 -7.63 -9.53
C ALA A 66 -8.70 -7.84 -10.21
N ILE A 67 -8.19 -9.07 -10.21
CA ILE A 67 -6.85 -9.36 -10.76
C ILE A 67 -6.85 -9.77 -12.22
N ARG A 68 -8.02 -9.87 -12.84
CA ARG A 68 -8.12 -10.35 -14.24
C ARG A 68 -7.31 -9.44 -15.16
N GLY A 69 -6.45 -10.07 -15.96
CA GLY A 69 -5.60 -9.36 -16.92
C GLY A 69 -4.45 -8.59 -16.30
N ARG A 70 -4.21 -8.73 -15.01
CA ARG A 70 -3.14 -8.02 -14.31
C ARG A 70 -2.01 -8.97 -13.95
N ALA A 71 -0.78 -8.50 -14.07
CA ALA A 71 0.37 -9.24 -13.60
C ALA A 71 0.43 -9.16 -12.07
N LEU A 72 0.75 -10.28 -11.43
CA LEU A 72 0.93 -10.34 -9.98
C LEU A 72 2.43 -10.25 -9.66
N HIS A 73 2.95 -9.03 -9.66
CA HIS A 73 4.35 -8.80 -9.34
C HIS A 73 4.63 -9.13 -7.89
N THR A 74 5.78 -9.71 -7.61
CA THR A 74 6.26 -9.94 -6.25
C THR A 74 7.62 -9.28 -6.07
N ARG A 75 8.00 -9.02 -4.83
CA ARG A 75 9.29 -8.38 -4.48
C ARG A 75 9.47 -7.06 -5.23
N ALA A 76 8.41 -6.27 -5.26
CA ALA A 76 8.43 -5.01 -5.99
C ALA A 76 7.43 -4.02 -5.37
N VAL A 77 7.77 -2.75 -5.43
CA VAL A 77 6.82 -1.67 -5.15
C VAL A 77 6.02 -1.45 -6.43
N ILE A 78 4.71 -1.54 -6.33
CA ILE A 78 3.82 -1.49 -7.50
C ILE A 78 2.89 -0.28 -7.52
N GLY A 79 2.81 0.44 -6.42
CA GLY A 79 1.93 1.60 -6.33
C GLY A 79 2.11 2.35 -5.03
N VAL A 80 1.29 3.38 -4.87
CA VAL A 80 1.25 4.22 -3.69
C VAL A 80 -0.22 4.46 -3.33
N ALA A 81 -0.52 4.52 -2.05
CA ALA A 81 -1.85 4.87 -1.57
C ALA A 81 -1.74 5.79 -0.37
N ARG A 82 -2.88 6.39 0.02
CA ARG A 82 -2.95 7.18 1.24
C ARG A 82 -3.72 6.39 2.29
N LEU A 83 -3.08 6.17 3.44
CA LEU A 83 -3.72 5.54 4.60
C LEU A 83 -4.39 6.64 5.39
N THR A 84 -5.73 6.63 5.40
CA THR A 84 -6.53 7.72 5.97
C THR A 84 -7.16 7.38 7.31
N ASP A 85 -7.35 6.09 7.60
CA ASP A 85 -8.02 5.65 8.81
C ASP A 85 -7.64 4.21 9.13
N CYS A 86 -7.77 3.84 10.38
CA CYS A 86 -7.62 2.47 10.84
C CYS A 86 -8.66 2.22 11.93
N HIS A 87 -9.53 1.25 11.71
CA HIS A 87 -10.60 0.93 12.65
C HIS A 87 -11.01 -0.53 12.55
N GLN A 88 -11.81 -0.97 13.49
CA GLN A 88 -12.59 -2.22 13.41
C GLN A 88 -14.05 -1.84 13.25
N ASP A 89 -14.79 -2.63 12.47
CA ASP A 89 -16.24 -2.44 12.39
C ASP A 89 -16.87 -2.92 13.69
N ALA A 90 -17.90 -2.20 14.15
CA ALA A 90 -18.62 -2.59 15.34
C ALA A 90 -19.37 -3.92 15.11
N PRO A 91 -19.44 -4.80 16.12
CA PRO A 91 -20.17 -6.06 15.99
C PRO A 91 -21.61 -5.83 15.55
N GLY A 92 -22.09 -6.63 14.59
CA GLY A 92 -23.47 -6.56 14.12
C GLY A 92 -23.78 -5.43 13.15
N THR A 93 -22.77 -4.62 12.77
CA THR A 93 -22.92 -3.60 11.73
C THR A 93 -22.53 -4.16 10.36
N ASP A 94 -22.99 -3.50 9.30
CA ASP A 94 -22.55 -3.85 7.95
C ASP A 94 -21.05 -3.59 7.81
N PRO A 95 -20.32 -4.43 7.04
CA PRO A 95 -18.91 -4.18 6.80
C PRO A 95 -18.69 -2.82 6.13
N CYS A 96 -17.63 -2.12 6.52
CA CYS A 96 -17.27 -0.82 5.92
C CYS A 96 -16.91 -0.93 4.43
N SER A 97 -16.57 -2.11 3.97
CA SER A 97 -16.19 -2.38 2.59
C SER A 97 -16.43 -3.86 2.29
N ARG A 98 -16.68 -4.17 1.01
CA ARG A 98 -16.77 -5.56 0.56
C ARG A 98 -15.45 -6.32 0.77
N TRP A 99 -14.35 -5.61 0.95
CA TRP A 99 -13.01 -6.17 1.18
C TRP A 99 -12.68 -6.32 2.66
N ALA A 100 -13.56 -5.83 3.56
CA ALA A 100 -13.30 -5.87 4.98
C ALA A 100 -13.57 -7.27 5.55
N GLN A 101 -12.60 -7.78 6.32
CA GLN A 101 -12.76 -9.03 7.06
C GLN A 101 -13.25 -8.72 8.47
N ALA A 102 -14.14 -9.57 8.99
CA ALA A 102 -14.60 -9.45 10.36
C ALA A 102 -13.42 -9.61 11.33
N ASP A 103 -13.46 -8.89 12.44
CA ASP A 103 -12.48 -8.96 13.52
C ASP A 103 -11.07 -8.48 13.15
N ALA A 104 -10.86 -7.97 11.92
CA ALA A 104 -9.61 -7.37 11.53
C ALA A 104 -9.63 -5.86 11.75
N PHE A 105 -8.44 -5.27 11.87
CA PHE A 105 -8.30 -3.83 11.75
C PHE A 105 -8.28 -3.46 10.28
N HIS A 106 -9.10 -2.50 9.91
CA HIS A 106 -9.27 -2.07 8.52
C HIS A 106 -8.44 -0.83 8.29
N LEU A 107 -7.35 -0.98 7.53
CA LEU A 107 -6.56 0.16 7.07
C LEU A 107 -7.26 0.70 5.83
N VAL A 108 -7.84 1.89 5.96
CA VAL A 108 -8.61 2.51 4.88
C VAL A 108 -7.67 3.24 3.95
N LEU A 109 -7.70 2.84 2.67
CA LEU A 109 -6.80 3.35 1.64
C LEU A 109 -7.58 4.17 0.62
N SER A 110 -6.98 5.29 0.20
CA SER A 110 -7.53 6.14 -0.84
C SER A 110 -6.41 6.64 -1.75
N ASP A 111 -6.77 7.34 -2.82
CA ASP A 111 -5.82 7.96 -3.75
C ASP A 111 -4.76 6.97 -4.24
N VAL A 112 -5.20 5.78 -4.60
CA VAL A 112 -4.31 4.73 -5.09
C VAL A 112 -3.75 5.12 -6.45
N GLN A 113 -2.42 5.05 -6.59
CA GLN A 113 -1.75 5.35 -7.84
C GLN A 113 -0.82 4.19 -8.18
N GLU A 114 -1.04 3.60 -9.33
CA GLU A 114 -0.21 2.53 -9.84
C GLU A 114 1.07 3.08 -10.46
N LEU A 115 2.21 2.46 -10.17
CA LEU A 115 3.45 2.81 -10.86
C LEU A 115 3.43 2.27 -12.28
N ALA A 116 3.89 3.06 -13.23
CA ALA A 116 4.02 2.62 -14.63
C ALA A 116 4.98 1.43 -14.73
N LEU A 117 6.05 1.46 -13.94
CA LEU A 117 7.04 0.39 -13.87
C LEU A 117 7.20 -0.04 -12.42
N PRO A 118 6.96 -1.33 -12.10
CA PRO A 118 7.26 -1.84 -10.76
C PRO A 118 8.73 -1.61 -10.42
N ILE A 119 8.99 -1.24 -9.17
CA ILE A 119 10.35 -1.03 -8.69
C ILE A 119 10.78 -2.28 -7.92
N PRO A 120 11.77 -3.02 -8.40
CA PRO A 120 12.25 -4.21 -7.65
C PRO A 120 12.69 -3.82 -6.24
N TRP A 121 12.18 -4.55 -5.26
CA TRP A 121 12.52 -4.33 -3.86
C TRP A 121 12.37 -5.66 -3.13
N LEU A 122 13.50 -6.30 -2.81
CA LEU A 122 13.50 -7.70 -2.38
C LEU A 122 12.88 -7.92 -1.00
N HIS A 123 13.19 -7.04 -0.05
CA HIS A 123 12.90 -7.31 1.35
C HIS A 123 11.79 -6.42 1.87
N GLY A 124 10.66 -7.05 2.19
CA GLY A 124 9.61 -6.41 2.96
C GLY A 124 9.96 -6.37 4.44
N GLN A 125 9.21 -5.56 5.17
CA GLN A 125 9.33 -5.46 6.62
C GLN A 125 7.93 -5.45 7.22
N LEU A 126 7.85 -5.75 8.50
CA LEU A 126 6.59 -5.68 9.24
C LEU A 126 6.24 -4.23 9.57
N GLY A 127 4.94 -3.97 9.68
CA GLY A 127 4.42 -2.67 10.06
C GLY A 127 4.67 -1.58 9.03
N PRO A 128 4.47 -0.32 9.42
CA PRO A 128 4.76 0.83 8.54
C PRO A 128 6.27 1.08 8.55
N TRP A 129 6.96 0.48 7.57
CA TRP A 129 8.41 0.55 7.54
C TRP A 129 8.92 1.82 6.86
N ARG A 130 10.16 2.21 7.21
CA ARG A 130 10.79 3.42 6.68
C ARG A 130 11.50 3.10 5.37
N PRO A 131 11.04 3.65 4.25
CA PRO A 131 11.74 3.43 2.98
C PRO A 131 13.03 4.24 2.94
N PRO A 132 14.12 3.68 2.40
CA PRO A 132 15.33 4.46 2.20
C PRO A 132 15.14 5.49 1.09
N GLN A 133 15.98 6.52 1.11
CA GLN A 133 15.86 7.65 0.19
C GLN A 133 15.93 7.23 -1.28
N ASP A 134 16.79 6.26 -1.61
CA ASP A 134 16.93 5.81 -3.00
C ASP A 134 15.63 5.19 -3.53
N LEU A 135 14.90 4.46 -2.72
CA LEU A 135 13.60 3.91 -3.10
C LEU A 135 12.58 5.03 -3.32
N VAL A 136 12.52 5.99 -2.40
CA VAL A 136 11.61 7.13 -2.51
C VAL A 136 11.94 7.94 -3.76
N ASP A 137 13.22 8.14 -4.05
CA ASP A 137 13.63 8.85 -5.26
C ASP A 137 13.11 8.18 -6.52
N GLN A 138 13.18 6.85 -6.59
CA GLN A 138 12.65 6.10 -7.73
C GLN A 138 11.14 6.25 -7.87
N VAL A 139 10.42 6.26 -6.75
CA VAL A 139 8.97 6.49 -6.76
C VAL A 139 8.66 7.90 -7.26
N LEU A 140 9.40 8.90 -6.79
CA LEU A 140 9.17 10.30 -7.18
C LEU A 140 9.53 10.57 -8.64
N LEU A 141 10.42 9.77 -9.24
CA LEU A 141 10.65 9.86 -10.69
C LEU A 141 9.40 9.51 -11.48
N GLN A 142 8.59 8.58 -11.00
CA GLN A 142 7.34 8.19 -11.65
C GLN A 142 6.16 9.05 -11.21
N LEU A 143 6.14 9.51 -9.96
CA LEU A 143 5.05 10.25 -9.35
C LEU A 143 5.58 11.51 -8.66
N PRO A 144 6.11 12.49 -9.43
CA PRO A 144 6.78 13.65 -8.84
C PRO A 144 5.86 14.54 -8.00
N HIS A 145 4.57 14.52 -8.25
CA HIS A 145 3.60 15.31 -7.50
C HIS A 145 3.43 14.86 -6.04
N LEU A 146 3.96 13.68 -5.68
CA LEU A 146 3.87 13.19 -4.30
C LEU A 146 4.91 13.82 -3.37
N ALA A 147 5.91 14.51 -3.89
CA ALA A 147 6.93 15.14 -3.06
C ALA A 147 6.27 16.08 -2.04
N PRO A 148 6.72 16.06 -0.77
CA PRO A 148 6.11 16.90 0.25
C PRO A 148 6.29 18.38 -0.07
N GLU A 149 5.31 19.21 0.35
CA GLU A 149 5.38 20.65 0.18
C GLU A 149 6.58 21.20 0.93
N GLY A 150 7.17 22.29 0.42
CA GLY A 150 8.34 22.90 1.00
C GLY A 150 9.65 22.20 0.63
N THR A 151 9.59 21.12 -0.14
CA THR A 151 10.77 20.48 -0.72
C THR A 151 11.11 21.20 -2.00
N SER A 152 12.27 21.75 -2.08
CA SER A 152 12.70 22.48 -3.27
C SER A 152 13.82 21.77 -3.99
#